data_ccf3f1931a99aea6eca72b6df5621a55
#
_entry.id   ccf3f1931a99aea6eca72b6df5621a55
#
_cell.length_a   1.000
_cell.length_b   1.000
_cell.length_c   1.000
_cell.angle_alpha   90.00
_cell.angle_beta   90.00
_cell.angle_gamma   90.00
#
_symmetry.space_group_name_H-M   'P 1'
#
loop_
_entity.id
_entity.type
_entity.pdbx_description
1 polymer ?
#
loop_
_entity_poly.entity_id
_entity_poly.type
_entity_poly.pdbx_seq_one_letter_code
_entity_poly.pdbx_strand_id
1 'polypeptide(L)'
;MKKSIYQIVCEHRRVLETRERLEKIFSMIAECHVTIGGSYMLKYWCEAFDDRKVSDYDFILHALPENIEKIEKFLRLINCQTGWVGMPKYYDYKSFYFGHCNDLRVNIILKPGKYCPCADFESLKNIIDVKKEWCEKAIKAGKKPRYKDVEDIATYENWVANQDNLPF
;
A
#
# COMPACT_ATOMS: atom_id res chain seq x y z
N MET A 1 -5.49 -19.79 -11.28
CA MET A 1 -5.37 -20.91 -10.32
C MET A 1 -5.41 -20.34 -8.91
N LYS A 2 -6.35 -20.80 -8.09
CA LYS A 2 -6.42 -20.32 -6.68
C LYS A 2 -5.22 -20.85 -5.90
N LYS A 3 -4.63 -19.99 -5.07
CA LYS A 3 -3.56 -20.41 -4.15
C LYS A 3 -4.10 -21.40 -3.13
N SER A 4 -3.30 -22.38 -2.74
CA SER A 4 -3.62 -23.25 -1.61
C SER A 4 -3.57 -22.46 -0.29
N ILE A 5 -4.24 -22.94 0.76
CA ILE A 5 -4.16 -22.34 2.10
C ILE A 5 -2.71 -22.22 2.57
N TYR A 6 -1.91 -23.24 2.32
CA TYR A 6 -0.48 -23.22 2.66
C TYR A 6 0.26 -22.07 1.97
N GLN A 7 0.02 -21.85 0.67
CA GLN A 7 0.64 -20.76 -0.07
C GLN A 7 0.21 -19.37 0.45
N ILE A 8 -1.06 -19.23 0.84
CA ILE A 8 -1.59 -18.00 1.43
C ILE A 8 -0.91 -17.71 2.77
N VAL A 9 -0.79 -18.72 3.63
CA VAL A 9 -0.15 -18.58 4.95
C VAL A 9 1.34 -18.25 4.79
N CYS A 10 2.05 -18.90 3.88
CA CYS A 10 3.46 -18.62 3.61
C CYS A 10 3.67 -17.20 3.06
N GLU A 11 2.81 -16.76 2.15
CA GLU A 11 2.84 -15.40 1.63
C GLU A 11 2.63 -14.37 2.74
N HIS A 12 1.60 -14.56 3.56
CA HIS A 12 1.28 -13.67 4.66
C HIS A 12 2.44 -13.56 5.67
N ARG A 13 2.99 -14.70 6.06
CA ARG A 13 4.16 -14.74 6.94
C ARG A 13 5.34 -13.95 6.35
N ARG A 14 5.63 -14.14 5.07
CA ARG A 14 6.70 -13.42 4.38
C ARG A 14 6.47 -11.91 4.33
N VAL A 15 5.23 -11.48 4.12
CA VAL A 15 4.86 -10.06 4.14
C VAL A 15 5.05 -9.46 5.53
N LEU A 16 4.63 -10.15 6.58
CA LEU A 16 4.82 -9.71 7.97
C LEU A 16 6.31 -9.60 8.33
N GLU A 17 7.10 -10.61 8.02
CA GLU A 17 8.54 -10.62 8.26
C GLU A 17 9.24 -9.48 7.50
N THR A 18 8.79 -9.19 6.27
CA THR A 18 9.30 -8.07 5.48
C THR A 18 8.98 -6.72 6.11
N ARG A 19 7.74 -6.53 6.59
CA ARG A 19 7.35 -5.32 7.30
C ARG A 19 8.23 -5.09 8.53
N GLU A 20 8.39 -6.10 9.37
CA GLU A 20 9.20 -6.02 10.58
C GLU A 20 10.67 -5.68 10.26
N ARG A 21 11.20 -6.31 9.22
CA ARG A 21 12.57 -6.05 8.76
C ARG A 21 12.76 -4.63 8.28
N LEU A 22 11.84 -4.11 7.48
CA LEU A 22 11.86 -2.73 6.99
C LEU A 22 11.74 -1.73 8.15
N GLU A 23 10.80 -1.94 9.08
CA GLU A 23 10.65 -1.08 10.26
C GLU A 23 11.92 -1.07 11.11
N LYS A 24 12.52 -2.21 11.35
CA LYS A 24 13.77 -2.32 12.09
C LYS A 24 14.92 -1.56 11.42
N ILE A 25 15.06 -1.70 10.11
CA ILE A 25 16.10 -1.00 9.35
C ILE A 25 15.90 0.52 9.40
N PHE A 26 14.70 1.00 9.12
CA PHE A 26 14.43 2.44 9.08
C PHE A 26 14.44 3.07 10.47
N SER A 27 14.03 2.34 11.51
CA SER A 27 14.09 2.82 12.89
C SER A 27 15.52 3.04 13.41
N MET A 28 16.51 2.45 12.75
CA MET A 28 17.93 2.78 13.04
C MET A 28 18.33 4.17 12.56
N ILE A 29 17.56 4.78 11.67
CA ILE A 29 17.85 6.08 11.06
C ILE A 29 16.99 7.18 11.68
N ALA A 30 15.72 6.91 11.89
CA ALA A 30 14.74 7.84 12.43
C ALA A 30 13.54 7.10 13.01
N GLU A 31 12.84 7.72 13.94
CA GLU A 31 11.57 7.20 14.44
C GLU A 31 10.57 7.10 13.29
N CYS A 32 10.07 5.90 13.05
CA CYS A 32 9.15 5.62 11.97
C CYS A 32 8.27 4.40 12.28
N HIS A 33 7.20 4.27 11.52
CA HIS A 33 6.33 3.09 11.53
C HIS A 33 6.04 2.63 10.11
N VAL A 34 6.03 1.33 9.89
CA VAL A 34 5.74 0.73 8.59
C VAL A 34 4.37 0.04 8.62
N THR A 35 3.50 0.46 7.71
CA THR A 35 2.16 -0.11 7.53
C THR A 35 2.11 -0.89 6.22
N ILE A 36 1.53 -2.08 6.24
CA ILE A 36 1.25 -2.84 5.02
C ILE A 36 -0.02 -2.29 4.38
N GLY A 37 0.05 -1.98 3.08
CA GLY A 37 -1.06 -1.40 2.34
C GLY A 37 -1.27 -2.00 0.95
N GLY A 38 -1.97 -1.27 0.11
CA GLY A 38 -2.14 -1.57 -1.30
C GLY A 38 -2.98 -2.79 -1.61
N SER A 39 -2.76 -3.36 -2.80
CA SER A 39 -3.58 -4.47 -3.34
C SER A 39 -3.54 -5.74 -2.50
N TYR A 40 -2.44 -6.00 -1.83
CA TYR A 40 -2.34 -7.14 -0.91
C TYR A 40 -3.36 -7.04 0.22
N MET A 41 -3.52 -5.84 0.81
CA MET A 41 -4.47 -5.62 1.90
C MET A 41 -5.93 -5.69 1.44
N LEU A 42 -6.25 -5.32 0.21
CA LEU A 42 -7.59 -5.57 -0.35
C LEU A 42 -7.94 -7.05 -0.29
N LYS A 43 -7.03 -7.92 -0.73
CA LYS A 43 -7.21 -9.38 -0.66
C LYS A 43 -7.30 -9.90 0.77
N TYR A 44 -6.52 -9.32 1.68
CA TYR A 44 -6.50 -9.72 3.08
C TYR A 44 -7.84 -9.46 3.78
N TRP A 45 -8.45 -8.29 3.52
CA TRP A 45 -9.67 -7.86 4.18
C TRP A 45 -10.96 -8.35 3.52
N CYS A 46 -10.96 -8.62 2.22
CA CYS A 46 -12.19 -8.79 1.47
C CYS A 46 -12.07 -9.88 0.40
N GLU A 47 -12.92 -10.90 0.51
CA GLU A 47 -12.98 -12.03 -0.40
C GLU A 47 -13.32 -11.64 -1.86
N ALA A 48 -14.02 -10.51 -2.05
CA ALA A 48 -14.32 -9.99 -3.40
C ALA A 48 -13.04 -9.70 -4.21
N PHE A 49 -11.88 -9.57 -3.55
CA PHE A 49 -10.58 -9.36 -4.17
C PHE A 49 -9.71 -10.61 -4.27
N ASP A 50 -10.24 -11.80 -4.01
CA ASP A 50 -9.47 -13.05 -4.01
C ASP A 50 -8.74 -13.30 -5.35
N ASP A 51 -9.36 -12.94 -6.46
CA ASP A 51 -8.79 -13.12 -7.81
C ASP A 51 -7.88 -11.95 -8.25
N ARG A 52 -7.76 -10.89 -7.43
CA ARG A 52 -6.90 -9.77 -7.74
C ARG A 52 -5.44 -10.18 -7.72
N LYS A 53 -4.73 -9.88 -8.81
CA LYS A 53 -3.28 -10.15 -8.89
C LYS A 53 -2.50 -9.14 -8.05
N VAL A 54 -1.61 -9.66 -7.22
CA VAL A 54 -0.63 -8.88 -6.45
C VAL A 54 0.73 -9.15 -7.07
N SER A 55 1.33 -8.14 -7.70
CA SER A 55 2.67 -8.22 -8.31
C SER A 55 3.75 -7.63 -7.42
N ASP A 56 3.39 -6.69 -6.59
CA ASP A 56 4.23 -5.98 -5.65
C ASP A 56 3.48 -5.73 -4.34
N TYR A 57 4.24 -5.50 -3.29
CA TYR A 57 3.73 -5.30 -1.95
C TYR A 57 4.05 -3.89 -1.50
N ASP A 58 3.04 -3.16 -1.09
CA ASP A 58 3.16 -1.76 -0.69
C ASP A 58 3.38 -1.64 0.81
N PHE A 59 4.47 -0.98 1.18
CA PHE A 59 4.81 -0.65 2.56
C PHE A 59 4.83 0.87 2.71
N ILE A 60 3.93 1.37 3.56
CA ILE A 60 3.80 2.80 3.83
C ILE A 60 4.65 3.12 5.06
N LEU A 61 5.68 3.94 4.87
CA LEU A 61 6.56 4.37 5.93
C LEU A 61 6.12 5.75 6.42
N HIS A 62 5.63 5.79 7.65
CA HIS A 62 5.23 7.01 8.33
C HIS A 62 6.40 7.53 9.17
N ALA A 63 6.79 8.76 8.93
CA ALA A 63 7.81 9.45 9.71
C ALA A 63 7.49 10.94 9.79
N LEU A 64 8.05 11.61 10.79
CA LEU A 64 7.95 13.06 10.89
C LEU A 64 8.58 13.73 9.66
N PRO A 65 8.03 14.87 9.19
CA PRO A 65 8.54 15.53 7.98
C PRO A 65 10.03 15.81 8.02
N GLU A 66 10.60 16.17 9.17
CA GLU A 66 12.02 16.41 9.38
C GLU A 66 12.90 15.17 9.22
N ASN A 67 12.33 13.98 9.37
CA ASN A 67 13.05 12.71 9.24
C ASN A 67 12.98 12.12 7.83
N ILE A 68 12.05 12.58 7.00
CA ILE A 68 11.85 12.05 5.64
C ILE A 68 13.12 12.19 4.80
N GLU A 69 13.80 13.34 4.85
CA GLU A 69 15.03 13.56 4.08
C GLU A 69 16.14 12.57 4.43
N LYS A 70 16.30 12.25 5.70
CA LYS A 70 17.29 11.26 6.17
C LYS A 70 16.99 9.88 5.60
N ILE A 71 15.72 9.49 5.62
CA ILE A 71 15.27 8.21 5.10
C ILE A 71 15.43 8.15 3.57
N GLU A 72 15.11 9.24 2.86
CA GLU A 72 15.33 9.33 1.41
C GLU A 72 16.80 9.15 1.02
N LYS A 73 17.71 9.82 1.72
CA LYS A 73 19.15 9.65 1.52
C LYS A 73 19.57 8.19 1.69
N PHE A 74 19.09 7.54 2.74
CA PHE A 74 19.40 6.14 2.98
C PHE A 74 18.84 5.22 1.88
N LEU A 75 17.61 5.41 1.45
CA LEU A 75 16.99 4.62 0.36
C LEU A 75 17.78 4.73 -0.94
N ARG A 76 18.29 5.92 -1.26
CA ARG A 76 19.17 6.12 -2.41
C ARG A 76 20.52 5.39 -2.27
N LEU A 77 21.07 5.34 -1.07
CA LEU A 77 22.32 4.64 -0.79
C LEU A 77 22.19 3.11 -0.93
N ILE A 78 21.04 2.54 -0.61
CA ILE A 78 20.78 1.10 -0.76
C ILE A 78 20.25 0.70 -2.14
N ASN A 79 20.41 1.58 -3.13
CA ASN A 79 20.00 1.34 -4.53
C ASN A 79 18.49 1.12 -4.74
N CYS A 80 17.63 1.59 -3.84
CA CYS A 80 16.21 1.65 -4.16
C CYS A 80 15.98 2.66 -5.29
N GLN A 81 15.25 2.25 -6.30
CA GLN A 81 14.90 3.11 -7.42
C GLN A 81 13.71 3.99 -7.03
N THR A 82 13.71 5.24 -7.51
CA THR A 82 12.55 6.12 -7.35
C THR A 82 11.52 5.86 -8.44
N GLY A 83 10.28 5.65 -8.03
CA GLY A 83 9.17 5.34 -8.94
C GLY A 83 8.44 6.56 -9.51
N TRP A 84 9.06 7.74 -9.48
CA TRP A 84 8.41 8.97 -9.94
C TRP A 84 8.14 9.03 -11.45
N VAL A 85 8.87 8.26 -12.24
CA VAL A 85 8.69 8.23 -13.69
C VAL A 85 7.36 7.53 -14.00
N GLY A 86 6.40 8.31 -14.46
CA GLY A 86 5.07 7.84 -14.83
C GLY A 86 4.01 7.89 -13.73
N MET A 87 4.34 8.32 -12.50
CA MET A 87 3.34 8.59 -11.46
C MET A 87 2.50 9.80 -11.83
N PRO A 88 1.17 9.71 -11.78
CA PRO A 88 0.31 10.85 -12.01
C PRO A 88 0.55 11.95 -10.99
N LYS A 89 0.52 13.22 -11.44
CA LYS A 89 0.76 14.39 -10.57
C LYS A 89 -0.26 14.56 -9.42
N TYR A 90 -1.37 13.86 -9.48
CA TYR A 90 -2.41 13.90 -8.45
C TYR A 90 -2.18 12.93 -7.29
N TYR A 91 -1.12 12.14 -7.30
CA TYR A 91 -0.73 11.35 -6.14
C TYR A 91 -0.01 12.23 -5.11
N ASP A 92 -0.49 12.19 -3.87
CA ASP A 92 0.05 12.98 -2.76
C ASP A 92 1.33 12.40 -2.15
N TYR A 93 1.86 11.33 -2.70
CA TYR A 93 3.11 10.77 -2.23
C TYR A 93 4.28 11.65 -2.63
N LYS A 94 5.04 12.11 -1.65
CA LYS A 94 6.26 12.88 -1.89
C LYS A 94 7.37 12.01 -2.48
N SER A 95 7.44 10.75 -2.06
CA SER A 95 8.48 9.84 -2.48
C SER A 95 7.94 8.41 -2.56
N PHE A 96 8.27 7.77 -3.65
CA PHE A 96 7.95 6.38 -3.93
C PHE A 96 9.21 5.66 -4.37
N TYR A 97 9.57 4.61 -3.64
CA TYR A 97 10.75 3.80 -3.90
C TYR A 97 10.34 2.36 -4.13
N PHE A 98 11.05 1.65 -4.99
CA PHE A 98 10.83 0.24 -5.19
C PHE A 98 12.14 -0.54 -5.21
N GLY A 99 12.07 -1.78 -4.79
CA GLY A 99 13.21 -2.67 -4.70
C GLY A 99 12.77 -4.08 -4.33
N HIS A 100 13.69 -4.84 -3.80
CA HIS A 100 13.43 -6.20 -3.33
C HIS A 100 13.84 -6.33 -1.87
N CYS A 101 13.00 -6.99 -1.09
CA CYS A 101 13.28 -7.33 0.30
C CYS A 101 12.67 -8.70 0.59
N ASN A 102 13.45 -9.61 1.17
CA ASN A 102 12.99 -10.95 1.53
C ASN A 102 12.31 -11.69 0.36
N ASP A 103 12.90 -11.58 -0.84
CA ASP A 103 12.39 -12.14 -2.11
C ASP A 103 11.03 -11.60 -2.56
N LEU A 104 10.55 -10.53 -1.95
CA LEU A 104 9.37 -9.80 -2.39
C LEU A 104 9.78 -8.55 -3.17
N ARG A 105 9.04 -8.29 -4.24
CA ARG A 105 9.07 -6.98 -4.88
C ARG A 105 8.28 -6.00 -4.02
N VAL A 106 8.96 -5.01 -3.48
CA VAL A 106 8.39 -4.07 -2.53
C VAL A 106 8.34 -2.66 -3.09
N ASN A 107 7.28 -1.95 -2.76
CA ASN A 107 7.17 -0.52 -2.91
C ASN A 107 7.23 0.11 -1.52
N ILE A 108 8.07 1.12 -1.35
CA ILE A 108 8.18 1.89 -0.12
C ILE A 108 7.65 3.27 -0.42
N ILE A 109 6.56 3.63 0.26
CA ILE A 109 5.86 4.88 0.09
C ILE A 109 6.12 5.73 1.32
N LEU A 110 6.84 6.85 1.16
CA LEU A 110 7.10 7.76 2.26
C LEU A 110 5.91 8.70 2.47
N LYS A 111 5.33 8.63 3.66
CA LYS A 111 4.22 9.48 4.05
C LYS A 111 4.61 10.36 5.23
N PRO A 112 4.88 11.65 5.00
CA PRO A 112 5.11 12.59 6.10
C PRO A 112 3.82 12.84 6.86
N GLY A 113 3.88 12.80 8.16
CA GLY A 113 2.71 13.08 8.99
C GLY A 113 2.83 12.52 10.39
N LYS A 114 1.73 12.62 11.13
CA LYS A 114 1.66 12.05 12.47
C LYS A 114 1.81 10.54 12.40
N TYR A 115 2.79 10.07 13.11
CA TYR A 115 3.00 8.68 13.37
C TYR A 115 1.81 8.12 14.18
N CYS A 116 1.14 7.10 13.66
CA CYS A 116 0.15 6.34 14.40
C CYS A 116 0.75 4.96 14.70
N PRO A 117 1.26 4.72 15.93
CA PRO A 117 1.96 3.48 16.25
C PRO A 117 1.07 2.23 16.28
N CYS A 118 -0.23 2.38 16.04
CA CYS A 118 -1.21 1.32 16.25
C CYS A 118 -1.63 0.56 15.00
N ALA A 119 -1.23 1.00 13.79
CA ALA A 119 -1.71 0.42 12.55
C ALA A 119 -0.59 -0.28 11.76
N ASP A 120 -0.46 -1.60 11.96
CA ASP A 120 0.42 -2.44 11.13
C ASP A 120 -0.17 -2.71 9.74
N PHE A 121 -1.50 -2.58 9.60
CA PHE A 121 -2.25 -2.82 8.38
C PHE A 121 -3.12 -1.63 8.04
N GLU A 122 -3.09 -1.22 6.78
CA GLU A 122 -4.02 -0.25 6.25
C GLU A 122 -5.43 -0.85 6.22
N SER A 123 -6.43 -0.13 6.73
CA SER A 123 -7.81 -0.62 6.72
C SER A 123 -8.40 -0.64 5.31
N LEU A 124 -9.32 -1.57 5.06
CA LEU A 124 -10.04 -1.65 3.79
C LEU A 124 -10.72 -0.33 3.44
N LYS A 125 -11.41 0.27 4.42
CA LYS A 125 -12.06 1.58 4.23
C LYS A 125 -11.06 2.66 3.82
N ASN A 126 -9.92 2.74 4.48
CA ASN A 126 -8.89 3.74 4.16
C ASN A 126 -8.35 3.56 2.74
N ILE A 127 -8.08 2.32 2.32
CA ILE A 127 -7.60 2.04 0.96
C ILE A 127 -8.61 2.52 -0.08
N ILE A 128 -9.87 2.22 0.12
CA ILE A 128 -10.95 2.60 -0.82
C ILE A 128 -11.15 4.12 -0.81
N ASP A 129 -11.17 4.76 0.35
CA ASP A 129 -11.33 6.22 0.47
C ASP A 129 -10.19 6.96 -0.25
N VAL A 130 -8.95 6.51 -0.08
CA VAL A 130 -7.78 7.08 -0.79
C VAL A 130 -7.91 6.90 -2.30
N LYS A 131 -8.37 5.74 -2.78
CA LYS A 131 -8.60 5.50 -4.21
C LYS A 131 -9.70 6.42 -4.77
N LYS A 132 -10.78 6.63 -4.03
CA LYS A 132 -11.83 7.58 -4.41
C LYS A 132 -11.27 9.01 -4.52
N GLU A 133 -10.50 9.43 -3.55
CA GLU A 133 -9.84 10.74 -3.57
C GLU A 133 -8.92 10.92 -4.79
N TRP A 134 -8.13 9.90 -5.14
CA TRP A 134 -7.28 9.93 -6.33
C TRP A 134 -8.09 10.00 -7.62
N CYS A 135 -9.20 9.27 -7.72
CA CYS A 135 -10.10 9.36 -8.86
C CYS A 135 -10.69 10.77 -9.00
N GLU A 136 -11.14 11.38 -7.91
CA GLU A 136 -11.66 12.74 -7.91
C GLU A 136 -10.59 13.77 -8.32
N LYS A 137 -9.37 13.65 -7.79
CA LYS A 137 -8.24 14.52 -8.15
C LYS A 137 -7.87 14.38 -9.64
N ALA A 138 -7.91 13.16 -10.17
CA ALA A 138 -7.67 12.92 -11.60
C ALA A 138 -8.72 13.62 -12.46
N ILE A 139 -10.00 13.47 -12.12
CA ILE A 139 -11.11 14.11 -12.84
C ILE A 139 -10.99 15.64 -12.78
N LYS A 140 -10.73 16.22 -11.59
CA LYS A 140 -10.51 17.66 -11.43
C LYS A 140 -9.32 18.19 -12.25
N ALA A 141 -8.31 17.34 -12.46
CA ALA A 141 -7.15 17.66 -13.31
C ALA A 141 -7.40 17.41 -14.82
N GLY A 142 -8.62 17.08 -15.22
CA GLY A 142 -8.97 16.77 -16.62
C GLY A 142 -8.37 15.47 -17.14
N LYS A 143 -8.04 14.54 -16.24
CA LYS A 143 -7.44 13.24 -16.55
C LYS A 143 -8.39 12.10 -16.25
N LYS A 144 -8.22 10.98 -16.95
CA LYS A 144 -8.95 9.75 -16.62
C LYS A 144 -8.35 9.16 -15.33
N PRO A 145 -9.20 8.76 -14.39
CA PRO A 145 -8.77 7.94 -13.26
C PRO A 145 -8.10 6.65 -13.72
N ARG A 146 -7.22 6.12 -12.90
CA ARG A 146 -6.59 4.83 -13.16
C ARG A 146 -7.63 3.72 -13.15
N TYR A 147 -7.67 2.91 -14.22
CA TYR A 147 -8.67 1.85 -14.38
C TYR A 147 -8.74 0.90 -13.16
N LYS A 148 -7.58 0.51 -12.62
CA LYS A 148 -7.52 -0.35 -11.44
C LYS A 148 -8.17 0.26 -10.20
N ASP A 149 -8.08 1.57 -10.01
CA ASP A 149 -8.70 2.24 -8.87
C ASP A 149 -10.22 2.29 -9.02
N VAL A 150 -10.71 2.55 -10.23
CA VAL A 150 -12.14 2.52 -10.55
C VAL A 150 -12.71 1.12 -10.36
N GLU A 151 -12.01 0.09 -10.82
CA GLU A 151 -12.41 -1.31 -10.68
C GLU A 151 -12.44 -1.76 -9.21
N ASP A 152 -11.43 -1.39 -8.42
CA ASP A 152 -11.39 -1.70 -6.99
C ASP A 152 -12.55 -1.06 -6.22
N ILE A 153 -12.84 0.20 -6.51
CA ILE A 153 -13.99 0.91 -5.89
C ILE A 153 -15.29 0.21 -6.24
N ALA A 154 -15.54 -0.11 -7.52
CA ALA A 154 -16.75 -0.79 -7.96
C ALA A 154 -16.90 -2.18 -7.34
N THR A 155 -15.80 -2.95 -7.25
CA THR A 155 -15.79 -4.26 -6.60
C THR A 155 -16.19 -4.17 -5.13
N TYR A 156 -15.61 -3.20 -4.41
CA TYR A 156 -15.94 -2.97 -3.01
C TYR A 156 -17.40 -2.55 -2.81
N GLU A 157 -17.91 -1.61 -3.59
CA GLU A 157 -19.28 -1.13 -3.47
C GLU A 157 -20.30 -2.22 -3.76
N ASN A 158 -20.04 -3.05 -4.77
CA ASN A 158 -20.89 -4.23 -5.07
C ASN A 158 -20.86 -5.25 -3.93
N TRP A 159 -19.70 -5.49 -3.35
CA TRP A 159 -19.58 -6.40 -2.20
C TRP A 159 -20.35 -5.89 -0.99
N VAL A 160 -20.24 -4.60 -0.64
CA VAL A 160 -21.01 -3.99 0.45
C VAL A 160 -22.51 -4.09 0.20
N ALA A 161 -22.98 -3.73 -0.99
CA ALA A 161 -24.39 -3.81 -1.34
C ALA A 161 -24.95 -5.23 -1.22
N ASN A 162 -24.15 -6.26 -1.51
CA ASN A 162 -24.56 -7.65 -1.36
C ASN A 162 -24.61 -8.10 0.11
N GLN A 163 -23.78 -7.53 0.99
CA GLN A 163 -23.84 -7.80 2.43
C GLN A 163 -25.13 -7.27 3.06
N ASP A 164 -25.58 -6.08 2.64
CA ASP A 164 -26.82 -5.46 3.12
C ASP A 164 -28.09 -6.24 2.68
N ASN A 165 -27.99 -7.08 1.66
CA ASN A 165 -29.10 -7.89 1.12
C ASN A 165 -29.14 -9.34 1.66
N LEU A 166 -28.27 -9.71 2.60
CA LEU A 166 -28.33 -11.02 3.23
C LEU A 166 -29.51 -11.07 4.20
N PRO A 167 -30.45 -12.02 4.04
CA PRO A 167 -31.52 -12.20 5.01
C PRO A 167 -30.92 -12.73 6.32
N PHE A 168 -31.11 -11.97 7.35
CA PHE A 168 -30.82 -12.41 8.70
C PHE A 168 -31.90 -13.38 9.21
#